data_818b6530091019a79f2170056ce5ca9e
#
_entry.id   818b6530091019a79f2170056ce5ca9e
#
_cell.length_a   1.000
_cell.length_b   1.000
_cell.length_c   1.000
_cell.angle_alpha   90.00
_cell.angle_beta   90.00
_cell.angle_gamma   90.00
#
_symmetry.space_group_name_H-M   'P 1'
#
loop_
_entity.id
_entity.type
_entity.pdbx_description
1 polymer ?
#
loop_
_entity_poly.entity_id
_entity_poly.type
_entity_poly.pdbx_seq_one_letter_code
_entity_poly.pdbx_strand_id
1 'polypeptide(L)'
;MSQMLYQSPAIERLGIPAYNWWNGALHGVARAGVATMFPQAIGLAATFDRELIQEIGDVVSTEGRAKFNEFSRRGDHGIYKGLTFWAPNVNIFRDPRWGRGHETYGEDPYLTGELGCAYIKGLQGPDPEHPKAAACAKHFAVHSGPEALRHQFNAQVSKHDLYDTYLYAFKRCVKDAKVEAVMGAYNRVNGEPACGSKGLQNGLEKDRKSVV
;
A
#
# COMPACT_ATOMS: atom_id res chain seq x y z
N MET A 1 -0.56 15.16 -18.20
CA MET A 1 -0.26 15.15 -16.75
C MET A 1 -1.32 15.84 -15.89
N SER A 2 -1.93 16.95 -16.33
CA SER A 2 -3.00 17.62 -15.55
C SER A 2 -4.24 16.78 -15.24
N GLN A 3 -4.40 15.62 -15.87
CA GLN A 3 -5.51 14.69 -15.64
C GLN A 3 -5.12 13.45 -14.83
N MET A 4 -3.87 13.35 -14.38
CA MET A 4 -3.43 12.27 -13.49
C MET A 4 -3.73 12.62 -12.04
N LEU A 5 -4.99 12.48 -11.66
CA LEU A 5 -5.49 12.69 -10.30
C LEU A 5 -5.71 11.33 -9.61
N TYR A 6 -6.33 11.36 -8.44
CA TYR A 6 -6.78 10.16 -7.73
C TYR A 6 -8.00 9.48 -8.39
N GLN A 7 -8.47 10.01 -9.50
CA GLN A 7 -9.57 9.47 -10.32
C GLN A 7 -9.23 9.56 -11.79
N SER A 8 -9.73 8.62 -12.57
CA SER A 8 -9.72 8.66 -14.04
C SER A 8 -11.13 8.90 -14.57
N PRO A 9 -11.33 9.79 -15.56
CA PRO A 9 -12.61 9.92 -16.23
C PRO A 9 -12.93 8.67 -17.06
N ALA A 10 -14.20 8.47 -17.37
CA ALA A 10 -14.60 7.45 -18.35
C ALA A 10 -14.05 7.77 -19.74
N ILE A 11 -13.75 6.73 -20.50
CA ILE A 11 -13.42 6.84 -21.93
C ILE A 11 -14.49 6.06 -22.69
N GLU A 12 -15.63 6.69 -22.94
CA GLU A 12 -16.83 6.04 -23.50
C GLU A 12 -16.57 5.31 -24.82
N ARG A 13 -15.80 5.92 -25.74
CA ARG A 13 -15.46 5.31 -27.03
C ARG A 13 -14.68 3.98 -26.91
N LEU A 14 -14.12 3.68 -25.74
CA LEU A 14 -13.36 2.44 -25.46
C LEU A 14 -14.09 1.52 -24.47
N GLY A 15 -15.27 1.93 -23.99
CA GLY A 15 -15.99 1.20 -22.96
C GLY A 15 -15.27 1.17 -21.58
N ILE A 16 -14.35 2.10 -21.33
CA ILE A 16 -13.60 2.18 -20.08
C ILE A 16 -14.39 3.06 -19.10
N PRO A 17 -14.84 2.53 -17.96
CA PRO A 17 -15.58 3.31 -16.96
C PRO A 17 -14.67 4.29 -16.21
N ALA A 18 -15.28 5.30 -15.59
CA ALA A 18 -14.58 6.13 -14.60
C ALA A 18 -14.14 5.28 -13.41
N TYR A 19 -12.99 5.61 -12.84
CA TYR A 19 -12.43 4.89 -11.70
C TYR A 19 -11.84 5.83 -10.67
N ASN A 20 -12.01 5.51 -9.40
CA ASN A 20 -11.42 6.24 -8.28
C ASN A 20 -10.37 5.39 -7.57
N TRP A 21 -9.12 5.86 -7.58
CA TRP A 21 -7.96 5.18 -7.01
C TRP A 21 -7.83 5.38 -5.48
N TRP A 22 -8.50 6.39 -4.93
CA TRP A 22 -8.35 6.75 -3.52
C TRP A 22 -9.21 5.89 -2.61
N ASN A 23 -8.65 4.77 -2.17
CA ASN A 23 -9.31 3.87 -1.24
C ASN A 23 -8.32 3.45 -0.15
N GLY A 24 -8.78 3.33 1.09
CA GLY A 24 -7.97 2.98 2.25
C GLY A 24 -8.45 1.69 2.90
N ALA A 25 -7.49 0.86 3.31
CA ALA A 25 -7.76 -0.40 4.00
C ALA A 25 -6.57 -0.81 4.89
N LEU A 26 -6.08 0.09 5.75
CA LEU A 26 -4.95 -0.22 6.64
C LEU A 26 -5.32 -1.16 7.78
N HIS A 27 -6.55 -1.07 8.28
CA HIS A 27 -7.07 -1.94 9.34
C HIS A 27 -8.61 -2.12 9.23
N GLY A 28 -9.13 -2.16 8.01
CA GLY A 28 -10.54 -2.21 7.64
C GLY A 28 -10.82 -1.26 6.49
N VAL A 29 -11.94 -1.43 5.80
CA VAL A 29 -12.34 -0.55 4.69
C VAL A 29 -12.63 0.85 5.20
N ALA A 30 -11.87 1.84 4.72
CA ALA A 30 -12.00 3.22 5.19
C ALA A 30 -13.19 3.96 4.56
N ARG A 31 -13.92 4.73 5.37
CA ARG A 31 -14.85 5.81 4.99
C ARG A 31 -15.99 5.48 4.03
N ALA A 32 -16.20 4.23 3.66
CA ALA A 32 -17.30 3.83 2.78
C ALA A 32 -18.50 3.25 3.57
N GLY A 33 -18.96 3.97 4.58
CA GLY A 33 -19.97 3.49 5.52
C GLY A 33 -19.39 2.60 6.62
N VAL A 34 -20.21 1.72 7.20
CA VAL A 34 -19.79 0.78 8.26
C VAL A 34 -19.01 -0.39 7.66
N ALA A 35 -17.91 -0.76 8.32
CA ALA A 35 -17.10 -1.94 8.01
C ALA A 35 -16.47 -2.48 9.30
N THR A 36 -15.96 -3.70 9.27
CA THR A 36 -15.20 -4.25 10.39
C THR A 36 -13.91 -3.44 10.58
N MET A 37 -13.68 -2.99 11.82
CA MET A 37 -12.47 -2.28 12.20
C MET A 37 -11.60 -3.19 13.05
N PHE A 38 -10.41 -3.48 12.53
CA PHE A 38 -9.39 -4.24 13.22
C PHE A 38 -8.45 -3.32 14.01
N PRO A 39 -7.64 -3.83 14.93
CA PRO A 39 -6.55 -3.05 15.53
C PRO A 39 -5.61 -2.45 14.48
N GLN A 40 -4.91 -1.39 14.84
CA GLN A 40 -3.87 -0.82 13.97
C GLN A 40 -2.76 -1.86 13.69
N ALA A 41 -2.09 -1.73 12.54
CA ALA A 41 -1.10 -2.69 12.08
C ALA A 41 0.01 -2.97 13.12
N ILE A 42 0.44 -1.94 13.87
CA ILE A 42 1.44 -2.10 14.94
C ILE A 42 0.94 -3.03 16.07
N GLY A 43 -0.34 -2.97 16.40
CA GLY A 43 -0.95 -3.87 17.37
C GLY A 43 -1.14 -5.29 16.82
N LEU A 44 -1.52 -5.40 15.55
CA LEU A 44 -1.61 -6.68 14.86
C LEU A 44 -0.25 -7.37 14.74
N ALA A 45 0.82 -6.62 14.52
CA ALA A 45 2.18 -7.16 14.45
C ALA A 45 2.62 -7.83 15.75
N ALA A 46 2.12 -7.37 16.89
CA ALA A 46 2.43 -7.96 18.21
C ALA A 46 1.87 -9.39 18.38
N THR A 47 0.99 -9.84 17.50
CA THR A 47 0.51 -11.23 17.50
C THR A 47 1.53 -12.20 16.95
N PHE A 48 2.45 -11.76 16.09
CA PHE A 48 3.38 -12.59 15.31
C PHE A 48 2.67 -13.69 14.49
N ASP A 49 1.37 -13.52 14.24
CA ASP A 49 0.50 -14.51 13.58
C ASP A 49 0.23 -14.11 12.12
N ARG A 50 0.94 -14.75 11.22
CA ARG A 50 0.86 -14.49 9.78
C ARG A 50 -0.47 -14.94 9.17
N GLU A 51 -0.99 -16.06 9.65
CA GLU A 51 -2.26 -16.63 9.20
C GLU A 51 -3.42 -15.68 9.56
N LEU A 52 -3.44 -15.17 10.78
CA LEU A 52 -4.41 -14.17 11.23
C LEU A 52 -4.36 -12.91 10.36
N ILE A 53 -3.16 -12.40 10.03
CA ILE A 53 -3.03 -11.21 9.18
C ILE A 53 -3.55 -11.46 7.77
N GLN A 54 -3.36 -12.65 7.22
CA GLN A 54 -3.92 -13.02 5.93
C GLN A 54 -5.44 -13.11 5.97
N GLU A 55 -6.01 -13.70 7.00
CA GLU A 55 -7.46 -13.79 7.21
C GLU A 55 -8.09 -12.39 7.35
N ILE A 56 -7.46 -11.49 8.11
CA ILE A 56 -7.90 -10.09 8.20
C ILE A 56 -7.91 -9.43 6.83
N GLY A 57 -6.87 -9.63 6.02
CA GLY A 57 -6.81 -9.12 4.64
C GLY A 57 -7.94 -9.66 3.77
N ASP A 58 -8.29 -10.94 3.93
CA ASP A 58 -9.39 -11.58 3.21
C ASP A 58 -10.76 -11.01 3.61
N VAL A 59 -11.00 -10.82 4.90
CA VAL A 59 -12.23 -10.16 5.40
C VAL A 59 -12.35 -8.75 4.85
N VAL A 60 -11.28 -7.96 4.93
CA VAL A 60 -11.25 -6.57 4.44
C VAL A 60 -11.56 -6.50 2.94
N SER A 61 -10.96 -7.37 2.13
CA SER A 61 -11.22 -7.39 0.68
C SER A 61 -12.63 -7.88 0.34
N THR A 62 -13.18 -8.81 1.12
CA THR A 62 -14.56 -9.28 0.98
C THR A 62 -15.55 -8.15 1.22
N GLU A 63 -15.39 -7.42 2.33
CA GLU A 63 -16.22 -6.24 2.63
C GLU A 63 -16.04 -5.14 1.58
N GLY A 64 -14.79 -4.88 1.15
CA GLY A 64 -14.48 -3.91 0.11
C GLY A 64 -15.17 -4.26 -1.22
N ARG A 65 -15.14 -5.52 -1.64
CA ARG A 65 -15.80 -6.02 -2.84
C ARG A 65 -17.33 -5.90 -2.74
N ALA A 66 -17.92 -6.27 -1.61
CA ALA A 66 -19.35 -6.14 -1.38
C ALA A 66 -19.80 -4.68 -1.50
N LYS A 67 -19.07 -3.75 -0.87
CA LYS A 67 -19.34 -2.31 -0.95
C LYS A 67 -19.18 -1.78 -2.37
N PHE A 68 -18.10 -2.13 -3.07
CA PHE A 68 -17.88 -1.74 -4.46
C PHE A 68 -19.04 -2.19 -5.35
N ASN A 69 -19.49 -3.43 -5.23
CA ASN A 69 -20.58 -3.97 -6.03
C ASN A 69 -21.89 -3.18 -5.77
N GLU A 70 -22.19 -2.89 -4.51
CA GLU A 70 -23.42 -2.14 -4.16
C GLU A 70 -23.36 -0.67 -4.63
N PHE A 71 -22.21 0.02 -4.45
CA PHE A 71 -22.04 1.38 -4.95
C PHE A 71 -22.09 1.43 -6.49
N SER A 72 -21.41 0.50 -7.16
CA SER A 72 -21.40 0.40 -8.63
C SER A 72 -22.80 0.17 -9.19
N ARG A 73 -23.60 -0.69 -8.53
CA ARG A 73 -25.00 -0.93 -8.90
C ARG A 73 -25.86 0.34 -8.84
N ARG A 74 -25.49 1.30 -7.96
CA ARG A 74 -26.14 2.63 -7.83
C ARG A 74 -25.50 3.71 -8.70
N GLY A 75 -24.49 3.37 -9.52
CA GLY A 75 -23.75 4.35 -10.31
C GLY A 75 -22.83 5.27 -9.50
N ASP A 76 -22.50 4.90 -8.26
CA ASP A 76 -21.66 5.69 -7.36
C ASP A 76 -20.22 5.18 -7.37
N HIS A 77 -19.36 5.89 -8.09
CA HIS A 77 -17.93 5.60 -8.26
C HIS A 77 -17.03 6.64 -7.54
N GLY A 78 -17.53 7.23 -6.46
CA GLY A 78 -16.82 8.25 -5.71
C GLY A 78 -15.60 7.74 -4.93
N ILE A 79 -14.99 8.67 -4.20
CA ILE A 79 -13.84 8.39 -3.32
C ILE A 79 -14.17 7.32 -2.27
N TYR A 80 -13.23 6.44 -1.96
CA TYR A 80 -13.35 5.29 -1.04
C TYR A 80 -14.29 4.17 -1.48
N LYS A 81 -14.70 4.15 -2.74
CA LYS A 81 -15.65 3.16 -3.28
C LYS A 81 -15.08 2.26 -4.37
N GLY A 82 -13.77 2.35 -4.61
CA GLY A 82 -13.03 1.50 -5.56
C GLY A 82 -12.42 0.26 -4.88
N LEU A 83 -11.61 -0.46 -5.65
CA LEU A 83 -10.97 -1.72 -5.25
C LEU A 83 -9.45 -1.69 -5.25
N THR A 84 -8.84 -0.53 -5.47
CA THR A 84 -7.40 -0.34 -5.31
C THR A 84 -7.14 0.22 -3.93
N PHE A 85 -6.73 -0.63 -2.99
CA PHE A 85 -6.49 -0.22 -1.61
C PHE A 85 -5.04 0.22 -1.40
N TRP A 86 -4.85 1.43 -0.89
CA TRP A 86 -3.55 1.98 -0.54
C TRP A 86 -3.05 1.41 0.80
N ALA A 87 -2.83 0.11 0.80
CA ALA A 87 -2.38 -0.71 1.92
C ALA A 87 -1.68 -1.98 1.41
N PRO A 88 -0.73 -2.56 2.18
CA PRO A 88 -0.28 -2.19 3.52
C PRO A 88 0.79 -1.10 3.55
N ASN A 89 1.01 -0.50 4.74
CA ASN A 89 2.18 0.33 5.01
C ASN A 89 3.32 -0.55 5.53
N VAL A 90 4.31 -0.80 4.67
CA VAL A 90 5.49 -1.64 4.98
C VAL A 90 6.76 -0.83 5.26
N ASN A 91 6.61 0.44 5.62
CA ASN A 91 7.73 1.24 6.07
C ASN A 91 8.25 0.78 7.44
N ILE A 92 9.53 0.97 7.66
CA ILE A 92 10.17 0.67 8.95
C ILE A 92 9.96 1.84 9.92
N PHE A 93 9.40 1.57 11.08
CA PHE A 93 9.14 2.57 12.11
C PHE A 93 10.43 2.85 12.92
N ARG A 94 11.28 3.75 12.42
CA ARG A 94 12.59 4.08 13.03
C ARG A 94 12.61 5.40 13.83
N ASP A 95 11.66 6.29 13.61
CA ASP A 95 11.62 7.61 14.24
C ASP A 95 10.28 7.81 14.96
N PRO A 96 10.25 7.94 16.29
CA PRO A 96 9.00 8.09 17.05
C PRO A 96 8.27 9.41 16.76
N ARG A 97 8.94 10.39 16.13
CA ARG A 97 8.31 11.64 15.69
C ARG A 97 7.52 11.50 14.39
N TRP A 98 7.57 10.34 13.75
CA TRP A 98 6.76 10.08 12.58
C TRP A 98 5.31 9.80 12.97
N GLY A 99 4.37 10.64 12.49
CA GLY A 99 2.95 10.60 12.86
C GLY A 99 2.18 9.36 12.40
N ARG A 100 2.77 8.50 11.55
CA ARG A 100 2.12 7.33 10.96
C ARG A 100 2.74 5.99 11.37
N GLY A 101 3.55 5.99 12.43
CA GLY A 101 4.20 4.76 12.91
C GLY A 101 3.22 3.64 13.26
N HIS A 102 2.05 3.97 13.80
CA HIS A 102 0.99 3.01 14.15
C HIS A 102 0.40 2.25 12.95
N GLU A 103 0.54 2.78 11.74
CA GLU A 103 0.10 2.11 10.51
C GLU A 103 1.02 0.99 10.05
N THR A 104 2.21 0.83 10.67
CA THR A 104 3.25 -0.11 10.27
C THR A 104 3.27 -1.35 11.14
N TYR A 105 4.01 -2.37 10.69
CA TYR A 105 4.25 -3.59 11.45
C TYR A 105 5.46 -3.49 12.38
N GLY A 106 6.06 -2.29 12.56
CA GLY A 106 7.14 -2.02 13.49
C GLY A 106 8.49 -1.74 12.82
N GLU A 107 9.56 -2.02 13.55
CA GLU A 107 10.93 -1.68 13.15
C GLU A 107 11.70 -2.82 12.50
N ASP A 108 11.24 -4.07 12.64
CA ASP A 108 11.90 -5.23 12.08
C ASP A 108 11.52 -5.45 10.60
N PRO A 109 12.50 -5.48 9.67
CA PRO A 109 12.22 -5.64 8.24
C PRO A 109 11.72 -7.04 7.88
N TYR A 110 12.15 -8.08 8.59
CA TYR A 110 11.70 -9.45 8.33
C TYR A 110 10.23 -9.61 8.71
N LEU A 111 9.86 -9.25 9.95
CA LEU A 111 8.47 -9.28 10.42
C LEU A 111 7.56 -8.45 9.52
N THR A 112 8.00 -7.23 9.16
CA THR A 112 7.26 -6.36 8.24
C THR A 112 7.05 -7.02 6.88
N GLY A 113 8.06 -7.70 6.36
CA GLY A 113 7.97 -8.45 5.10
C GLY A 113 6.98 -9.60 5.17
N GLU A 114 7.03 -10.42 6.23
CA GLU A 114 6.13 -11.56 6.43
C GLU A 114 4.67 -11.13 6.56
N LEU A 115 4.40 -10.19 7.46
CA LEU A 115 3.03 -9.70 7.72
C LEU A 115 2.48 -8.88 6.55
N GLY A 116 3.32 -8.06 5.92
CA GLY A 116 2.94 -7.32 4.72
C GLY A 116 2.54 -8.24 3.57
N CYS A 117 3.31 -9.31 3.34
CA CYS A 117 2.98 -10.32 2.33
C CYS A 117 1.68 -11.06 2.66
N ALA A 118 1.47 -11.44 3.92
CA ALA A 118 0.26 -12.09 4.35
C ALA A 118 -0.98 -11.22 4.12
N TYR A 119 -0.91 -9.95 4.50
CA TYR A 119 -1.99 -8.99 4.28
C TYR A 119 -2.30 -8.78 2.79
N ILE A 120 -1.27 -8.65 1.94
CA ILE A 120 -1.43 -8.51 0.48
C ILE A 120 -2.13 -9.75 -0.10
N LYS A 121 -1.70 -10.95 0.28
CA LYS A 121 -2.32 -12.20 -0.19
C LYS A 121 -3.78 -12.29 0.21
N GLY A 122 -4.13 -11.89 1.44
CA GLY A 122 -5.51 -11.80 1.89
C GLY A 122 -6.32 -10.78 1.09
N LEU A 123 -5.79 -9.57 0.88
CA LEU A 123 -6.46 -8.52 0.10
C LEU A 123 -6.71 -8.94 -1.35
N GLN A 124 -5.71 -9.54 -2.00
CA GLN A 124 -5.79 -9.91 -3.41
C GLN A 124 -6.56 -11.21 -3.66
N GLY A 125 -6.61 -12.08 -2.65
CA GLY A 125 -7.25 -13.38 -2.77
C GLY A 125 -6.36 -14.41 -3.49
N PRO A 126 -6.84 -15.66 -3.63
CA PRO A 126 -6.05 -16.76 -4.16
C PRO A 126 -5.97 -16.84 -5.68
N ASP A 127 -6.86 -16.14 -6.40
CA ASP A 127 -6.92 -16.19 -7.86
C ASP A 127 -6.15 -15.00 -8.46
N PRO A 128 -5.00 -15.22 -9.09
CA PRO A 128 -4.20 -14.13 -9.67
C PRO A 128 -4.82 -13.50 -10.92
N GLU A 129 -5.74 -14.20 -11.61
CA GLU A 129 -6.42 -13.69 -12.80
C GLU A 129 -7.62 -12.80 -12.41
N HIS A 130 -8.21 -13.05 -11.23
CA HIS A 130 -9.38 -12.32 -10.76
C HIS A 130 -9.18 -11.87 -9.29
N PRO A 131 -8.29 -10.90 -9.03
CA PRO A 131 -8.04 -10.45 -7.68
C PRO A 131 -9.29 -9.85 -7.03
N LYS A 132 -9.50 -10.14 -5.75
CA LYS A 132 -10.61 -9.57 -4.96
C LYS A 132 -10.50 -8.05 -4.87
N ALA A 133 -9.29 -7.57 -4.65
CA ALA A 133 -8.91 -6.15 -4.63
C ALA A 133 -7.43 -6.01 -5.01
N ALA A 134 -7.01 -4.84 -5.42
CA ALA A 134 -5.61 -4.54 -5.67
C ALA A 134 -4.97 -3.95 -4.40
N ALA A 135 -3.92 -4.58 -3.91
CA ALA A 135 -3.10 -4.06 -2.82
C ALA A 135 -2.04 -3.10 -3.34
N CYS A 136 -1.60 -2.17 -2.49
CA CYS A 136 -0.56 -1.19 -2.81
C CYS A 136 0.41 -1.06 -1.65
N ALA A 137 1.59 -1.65 -1.78
CA ALA A 137 2.65 -1.53 -0.76
C ALA A 137 3.20 -0.10 -0.73
N LYS A 138 3.29 0.52 0.46
CA LYS A 138 3.67 1.92 0.59
C LYS A 138 4.54 2.17 1.81
N HIS A 139 5.25 3.28 1.81
CA HIS A 139 5.54 4.29 0.80
C HIS A 139 6.99 4.10 0.33
N PHE A 140 7.21 3.90 -0.93
CA PHE A 140 8.52 3.54 -1.49
C PHE A 140 9.36 4.79 -1.79
N ALA A 141 10.47 5.06 -1.09
CA ALA A 141 11.05 4.28 -0.01
C ALA A 141 11.59 5.19 1.10
N VAL A 142 11.99 4.55 2.21
CA VAL A 142 12.63 5.22 3.37
C VAL A 142 11.76 6.34 3.96
N HIS A 143 10.45 6.15 3.96
CA HIS A 143 9.46 7.12 4.42
C HIS A 143 9.12 6.88 5.90
N SER A 144 9.80 7.53 6.81
CA SER A 144 9.52 7.49 8.26
C SER A 144 10.34 8.55 9.00
N GLY A 145 10.43 9.75 8.45
CA GLY A 145 11.07 10.90 9.10
C GLY A 145 10.09 11.65 10.02
N PRO A 146 10.55 12.71 10.71
CA PRO A 146 9.70 13.56 11.53
C PRO A 146 8.50 14.08 10.74
N GLU A 147 7.30 14.01 11.32
CA GLU A 147 6.05 14.37 10.64
C GLU A 147 6.04 15.81 10.09
N ALA A 148 6.63 16.75 10.84
CA ALA A 148 6.75 18.14 10.40
C ALA A 148 7.55 18.34 9.09
N LEU A 149 8.36 17.34 8.71
CA LEU A 149 9.19 17.36 7.51
C LEU A 149 8.66 16.47 6.39
N ARG A 150 7.46 15.91 6.50
CA ARG A 150 6.90 14.90 5.59
C ARG A 150 7.15 15.17 4.11
N HIS A 151 6.94 16.41 3.64
CA HIS A 151 7.02 16.78 2.23
C HIS A 151 8.39 17.29 1.78
N GLN A 152 9.34 17.44 2.69
CA GLN A 152 10.68 17.99 2.39
C GLN A 152 11.81 17.18 3.01
N PHE A 153 11.49 16.10 3.71
CA PHE A 153 12.47 15.23 4.34
C PHE A 153 13.41 14.61 3.29
N ASN A 154 14.70 14.62 3.58
CA ASN A 154 15.72 13.95 2.78
C ASN A 154 16.37 12.88 3.62
N ALA A 155 15.95 11.64 3.42
CA ALA A 155 16.50 10.49 4.14
C ALA A 155 17.95 10.23 3.69
N GLN A 156 18.88 10.27 4.63
CA GLN A 156 20.27 9.85 4.39
C GLN A 156 20.40 8.40 4.82
N VAL A 157 20.78 7.54 3.90
CA VAL A 157 20.85 6.10 4.15
C VAL A 157 22.05 5.50 3.38
N SER A 158 22.79 4.61 4.05
CA SER A 158 23.84 3.85 3.38
C SER A 158 23.27 2.89 2.35
N LYS A 159 24.05 2.47 1.37
CA LYS A 159 23.61 1.45 0.42
C LYS A 159 23.29 0.13 1.11
N HIS A 160 24.04 -0.23 2.13
CA HIS A 160 23.80 -1.44 2.93
C HIS A 160 22.42 -1.36 3.60
N ASP A 161 22.16 -0.32 4.39
CA ASP A 161 20.91 -0.18 5.12
C ASP A 161 19.69 -0.05 4.18
N LEU A 162 19.90 0.61 3.02
CA LEU A 162 18.85 0.74 2.02
C LEU A 162 18.34 -0.63 1.57
N TYR A 163 19.23 -1.56 1.23
CA TYR A 163 18.84 -2.88 0.72
C TYR A 163 18.49 -3.88 1.81
N ASP A 164 19.18 -3.84 2.93
CA ASP A 164 19.01 -4.79 4.02
C ASP A 164 17.77 -4.48 4.88
N THR A 165 17.52 -3.20 5.12
CA THR A 165 16.45 -2.74 6.02
C THR A 165 15.25 -2.18 5.25
N TYR A 166 15.46 -1.12 4.46
CA TYR A 166 14.35 -0.32 3.94
C TYR A 166 13.67 -0.90 2.69
N LEU A 167 14.40 -1.60 1.85
CA LEU A 167 13.85 -2.22 0.64
C LEU A 167 13.44 -3.68 0.83
N TYR A 168 13.83 -4.31 1.94
CA TYR A 168 13.57 -5.72 2.18
C TYR A 168 12.09 -6.08 2.09
N ALA A 169 11.23 -5.41 2.86
CA ALA A 169 9.80 -5.67 2.87
C ALA A 169 9.15 -5.41 1.49
N PHE A 170 9.53 -4.34 0.80
CA PHE A 170 9.04 -4.07 -0.56
C PHE A 170 9.42 -5.18 -1.54
N LYS A 171 10.67 -5.65 -1.50
CA LYS A 171 11.13 -6.78 -2.31
C LYS A 171 10.28 -8.03 -2.07
N ARG A 172 9.98 -8.34 -0.80
CA ARG A 172 9.10 -9.46 -0.43
C ARG A 172 7.69 -9.26 -0.97
N CYS A 173 7.09 -8.08 -0.78
CA CYS A 173 5.76 -7.75 -1.28
C CYS A 173 5.65 -7.94 -2.81
N VAL A 174 6.67 -7.51 -3.56
CA VAL A 174 6.71 -7.64 -5.03
C VAL A 174 6.94 -9.08 -5.46
N LYS A 175 7.96 -9.75 -4.89
CA LYS A 175 8.37 -11.09 -5.36
C LYS A 175 7.51 -12.21 -4.84
N ASP A 176 7.12 -12.18 -3.57
CA ASP A 176 6.51 -13.31 -2.89
C ASP A 176 4.98 -13.15 -2.77
N ALA A 177 4.49 -11.93 -2.61
CA ALA A 177 3.06 -11.63 -2.54
C ALA A 177 2.46 -11.11 -3.86
N LYS A 178 3.29 -10.79 -4.86
CA LYS A 178 2.83 -10.28 -6.17
C LYS A 178 1.90 -9.07 -6.03
N VAL A 179 2.28 -8.13 -5.15
CA VAL A 179 1.48 -6.92 -4.93
C VAL A 179 1.19 -6.19 -6.25
N GLU A 180 -0.04 -5.73 -6.45
CA GLU A 180 -0.47 -5.10 -7.70
C GLU A 180 0.16 -3.74 -7.95
N ALA A 181 0.36 -2.94 -6.89
CA ALA A 181 0.91 -1.60 -7.00
C ALA A 181 1.91 -1.29 -5.87
N VAL A 182 2.75 -0.29 -6.10
CA VAL A 182 3.65 0.28 -5.10
C VAL A 182 3.50 1.79 -5.13
N MET A 183 3.25 2.40 -3.98
CA MET A 183 3.12 3.86 -3.87
C MET A 183 4.46 4.51 -3.52
N GLY A 184 4.88 5.49 -4.32
CA GLY A 184 6.07 6.28 -4.06
C GLY A 184 5.93 7.19 -2.83
N ALA A 185 7.05 7.43 -2.16
CA ALA A 185 7.09 8.31 -0.99
C ALA A 185 7.28 9.78 -1.38
N TYR A 186 6.84 10.70 -0.52
CA TYR A 186 7.01 12.14 -0.72
C TYR A 186 8.45 12.64 -0.54
N ASN A 187 9.21 11.91 0.29
CA ASN A 187 10.57 12.31 0.69
C ASN A 187 11.60 12.11 -0.42
N ARG A 188 12.76 12.68 -0.19
CA ARG A 188 13.99 12.37 -0.94
C ARG A 188 14.74 11.24 -0.25
N VAL A 189 15.53 10.52 -1.02
CA VAL A 189 16.50 9.54 -0.54
C VAL A 189 17.86 9.91 -1.10
N ASN A 190 18.83 10.21 -0.24
CA ASN A 190 20.17 10.64 -0.62
C ASN A 190 20.20 11.81 -1.63
N GLY A 191 19.26 12.74 -1.49
CA GLY A 191 19.13 13.93 -2.35
C GLY A 191 18.20 13.77 -3.54
N GLU A 192 17.86 12.55 -3.98
CA GLU A 192 16.95 12.31 -5.10
C GLU A 192 15.50 12.15 -4.61
N PRO A 193 14.49 12.75 -5.29
CA PRO A 193 13.10 12.44 -5.01
C PRO A 193 12.83 10.95 -5.16
N ALA A 194 12.18 10.32 -4.18
CA ALA A 194 11.95 8.87 -4.20
C ALA A 194 11.23 8.41 -5.49
N CYS A 195 10.22 9.16 -5.94
CA CYS A 195 9.49 8.86 -7.18
C CYS A 195 10.27 9.17 -8.47
N GLY A 196 11.38 9.88 -8.39
CA GLY A 196 12.23 10.25 -9.56
C GLY A 196 13.60 9.58 -9.56
N SER A 197 13.92 8.79 -8.55
CA SER A 197 15.22 8.12 -8.46
C SER A 197 15.30 6.92 -9.40
N LYS A 198 16.18 7.01 -10.39
CA LYS A 198 16.43 5.91 -11.33
C LYS A 198 16.90 4.64 -10.61
N GLY A 199 17.69 4.78 -9.54
CA GLY A 199 18.19 3.65 -8.76
C GLY A 199 17.06 2.88 -8.07
N LEU A 200 16.08 3.59 -7.51
CA LEU A 200 14.91 3.00 -6.87
C LEU A 200 13.92 2.43 -7.91
N GLN A 201 13.61 3.21 -8.95
CA GLN A 201 12.63 2.80 -9.98
C GLN A 201 13.08 1.56 -10.76
N ASN A 202 14.32 1.50 -11.22
CA ASN A 202 14.85 0.34 -11.94
C ASN A 202 14.78 -0.95 -11.12
N GLY A 203 14.80 -0.87 -9.80
CA GLY A 203 14.60 -2.02 -8.91
C GLY A 203 13.18 -2.58 -8.99
N LEU A 204 12.16 -1.71 -9.15
CA LEU A 204 10.75 -2.09 -9.30
C LEU A 204 10.43 -2.54 -10.72
N GLU A 205 10.90 -1.81 -11.75
CA GLU A 205 10.60 -2.11 -13.16
C GLU A 205 11.06 -3.49 -13.59
N LYS A 206 12.22 -3.96 -13.09
CA LYS A 206 12.71 -5.32 -13.36
C LYS A 206 11.75 -6.41 -12.93
N ASP A 207 10.91 -6.16 -11.95
CA ASP A 207 9.90 -7.09 -11.44
C ASP A 207 8.48 -6.80 -11.99
N ARG A 208 8.35 -5.91 -12.98
CA ARG A 208 7.13 -5.57 -13.75
C ARG A 208 5.96 -5.07 -12.90
N LYS A 209 6.20 -4.12 -12.00
CA LYS A 209 5.14 -3.51 -11.18
C LYS A 209 4.93 -2.04 -11.48
N SER A 210 3.68 -1.61 -11.43
CA SER A 210 3.32 -0.21 -11.59
C SER A 210 3.62 0.58 -10.33
N VAL A 211 4.22 1.77 -10.47
CA VAL A 211 4.39 2.74 -9.39
C VAL A 211 3.25 3.74 -9.45
N VAL A 212 2.55 3.94 -8.34
CA VAL A 212 1.41 4.86 -8.20
C VAL A 212 1.80 6.08 -7.37
#